data_966a0620de8f2c7788ad3546798f42ce
#
_entry.id   966a0620de8f2c7788ad3546798f42ce
#
_cell.length_a   1.000
_cell.length_b   1.000
_cell.length_c   1.000
_cell.angle_alpha   90.00
_cell.angle_beta   90.00
_cell.angle_gamma   90.00
#
_symmetry.space_group_name_H-M   'P 1'
#
loop_
_entity.id
_entity.type
_entity.pdbx_description
1 polymer ?
#
loop_
_entity_poly.entity_id
_entity_poly.type
_entity_poly.pdbx_seq_one_letter_code
_entity_poly.pdbx_strand_id
1 'polypeptide(L)'
;MLHPDRNFSTIASQGLAVEQVMAQLEHAKTGALLAGEPARRALFCDADTCVEPLEVRRTLHVEPTGSIEADELRPWLKAPASGDGLRVVVNEGAGPYLCRPAQMGADIAVEDLGDLFGEAFEGLAFVAARSGGALERFLRAIGAGALDAAAPVLPGVRDLLAHMLSQLALVTQTRCDRALVAAQFLAHHPRVVWVRYPGLAEDASNAEARRSMEHGFGWRVTFKPAEDARGFACGLWEGPLGALSSRVEVLPDGACVLHTGLEEALDVVGALEKGIACPKPTEDCA
;
A
#
# COMPACT_ATOMS: atom_id res chain seq x y z
N MET A 1 -10.16 13.31 -23.68
CA MET A 1 -9.50 12.81 -22.46
C MET A 1 -10.53 12.91 -21.32
N LEU A 2 -11.05 11.79 -20.85
CA LEU A 2 -11.96 11.75 -19.70
C LEU A 2 -11.10 11.97 -18.45
N HIS A 3 -11.44 12.97 -17.64
CA HIS A 3 -10.77 13.26 -16.38
C HIS A 3 -10.88 12.00 -15.49
N PRO A 4 -9.78 11.41 -15.00
CA PRO A 4 -9.81 10.17 -14.22
C PRO A 4 -10.70 10.27 -12.97
N ASP A 5 -10.78 11.47 -12.37
CA ASP A 5 -11.58 11.72 -11.17
C ASP A 5 -13.09 11.50 -11.37
N ARG A 6 -13.63 11.67 -12.57
CA ARG A 6 -15.04 11.44 -12.85
C ARG A 6 -15.43 9.96 -12.85
N ASN A 7 -14.48 9.07 -13.16
CA ASN A 7 -14.77 7.64 -13.17
C ASN A 7 -14.93 7.06 -11.77
N PHE A 8 -14.12 7.49 -10.79
CA PHE A 8 -14.17 6.95 -9.43
C PHE A 8 -15.47 7.33 -8.70
N SER A 9 -15.83 8.60 -8.69
CA SER A 9 -17.08 9.06 -8.07
C SER A 9 -18.32 8.49 -8.77
N THR A 10 -18.27 8.30 -10.08
CA THR A 10 -19.38 7.75 -10.87
C THR A 10 -19.57 6.26 -10.60
N ILE A 11 -18.49 5.47 -10.48
CA ILE A 11 -18.57 4.05 -10.15
C ILE A 11 -19.13 3.85 -8.74
N ALA A 12 -18.64 4.60 -7.75
CA ALA A 12 -19.11 4.52 -6.37
C ALA A 12 -20.59 4.93 -6.20
N SER A 13 -21.10 5.80 -7.07
CA SER A 13 -22.50 6.26 -7.01
C SER A 13 -23.53 5.32 -7.68
N GLN A 14 -23.10 4.23 -8.29
CA GLN A 14 -23.99 3.33 -9.05
C GLN A 14 -24.76 2.31 -8.18
N GLY A 15 -24.64 2.34 -6.85
CA GLY A 15 -25.29 1.39 -5.95
C GLY A 15 -24.79 -0.05 -6.12
N LEU A 16 -23.60 -0.23 -6.67
CA LEU A 16 -22.95 -1.53 -6.83
C LEU A 16 -22.42 -2.03 -5.47
N ALA A 17 -22.31 -3.34 -5.34
CA ALA A 17 -21.62 -3.93 -4.20
C ALA A 17 -20.15 -3.48 -4.17
N VAL A 18 -19.58 -3.32 -2.98
CA VAL A 18 -18.21 -2.85 -2.78
C VAL A 18 -17.19 -3.67 -3.57
N GLU A 19 -17.38 -5.00 -3.60
CA GLU A 19 -16.53 -5.91 -4.36
C GLU A 19 -16.55 -5.64 -5.86
N GLN A 20 -17.70 -5.24 -6.39
CA GLN A 20 -17.83 -4.88 -7.81
C GLN A 20 -17.15 -3.55 -8.10
N VAL A 21 -17.29 -2.58 -7.21
CA VAL A 21 -16.61 -1.29 -7.33
C VAL A 21 -15.08 -1.48 -7.32
N MET A 22 -14.56 -2.21 -6.35
CA MET A 22 -13.12 -2.49 -6.24
C MET A 22 -12.59 -3.27 -7.45
N ALA A 23 -13.32 -4.30 -7.91
CA ALA A 23 -12.94 -5.06 -9.09
C ALA A 23 -12.89 -4.18 -10.35
N GLN A 24 -13.83 -3.25 -10.50
CA GLN A 24 -13.82 -2.30 -11.62
C GLN A 24 -12.65 -1.32 -11.54
N LEU A 25 -12.30 -0.84 -10.34
CA LEU A 25 -11.13 0.03 -10.13
C LEU A 25 -9.83 -0.66 -10.54
N GLU A 26 -9.70 -1.95 -10.24
CA GLU A 26 -8.57 -2.79 -10.64
C GLU A 26 -8.62 -3.25 -12.10
N HIS A 27 -9.67 -2.96 -12.85
CA HIS A 27 -9.93 -3.55 -14.16
C HIS A 27 -9.98 -5.09 -14.15
N ALA A 28 -10.36 -5.66 -13.02
CA ALA A 28 -10.54 -7.10 -12.82
C ALA A 28 -11.97 -7.54 -13.17
N LYS A 29 -12.15 -8.84 -13.42
CA LYS A 29 -13.48 -9.41 -13.73
C LYS A 29 -14.28 -9.75 -12.49
N THR A 30 -13.62 -10.04 -11.39
CA THR A 30 -14.22 -10.41 -10.11
C THR A 30 -13.30 -10.04 -8.96
N GLY A 31 -13.82 -10.05 -7.75
CA GLY A 31 -13.04 -9.83 -6.55
C GLY A 31 -13.75 -10.32 -5.31
N ALA A 32 -13.00 -10.39 -4.21
CA ALA A 32 -13.47 -10.83 -2.91
C ALA A 32 -12.93 -9.90 -1.82
N LEU A 33 -13.79 -9.56 -0.86
CA LEU A 33 -13.42 -8.89 0.36
C LEU A 33 -13.17 -9.95 1.44
N LEU A 34 -11.93 -9.98 1.94
CA LEU A 34 -11.48 -10.93 2.96
C LEU A 34 -11.30 -10.22 4.30
N ALA A 35 -11.54 -10.93 5.40
CA ALA A 35 -11.36 -10.43 6.77
C ALA A 35 -10.59 -11.45 7.63
N GLY A 36 -9.87 -10.96 8.64
CA GLY A 36 -9.17 -11.78 9.62
C GLY A 36 -8.05 -12.64 9.01
N GLU A 37 -7.96 -13.90 9.40
CA GLU A 37 -6.87 -14.79 8.96
C GLU A 37 -6.79 -14.97 7.44
N PRO A 38 -7.88 -15.13 6.68
CA PRO A 38 -7.82 -15.13 5.21
C PRO A 38 -7.22 -13.85 4.61
N ALA A 39 -7.57 -12.68 5.14
CA ALA A 39 -7.00 -11.41 4.71
C ALA A 39 -5.50 -11.35 5.00
N ARG A 40 -5.09 -11.74 6.21
CA ARG A 40 -3.68 -11.80 6.60
C ARG A 40 -2.88 -12.73 5.68
N ARG A 41 -3.40 -13.91 5.38
CA ARG A 41 -2.73 -14.85 4.46
C ARG A 41 -2.63 -14.32 3.04
N ALA A 42 -3.61 -13.55 2.57
CA ALA A 42 -3.53 -12.92 1.26
C ALA A 42 -2.47 -11.81 1.21
N LEU A 43 -2.39 -10.98 2.25
CA LEU A 43 -1.42 -9.88 2.34
C LEU A 43 0.02 -10.34 2.51
N PHE A 44 0.24 -11.42 3.25
CA PHE A 44 1.56 -11.99 3.55
C PHE A 44 1.86 -13.27 2.78
N CYS A 45 1.13 -13.52 1.67
CA CYS A 45 1.43 -14.68 0.83
C CYS A 45 2.83 -14.57 0.23
N ASP A 46 3.51 -15.71 0.16
CA ASP A 46 4.77 -15.89 -0.54
C ASP A 46 4.79 -17.26 -1.24
N ALA A 47 5.82 -17.49 -2.06
CA ALA A 47 5.94 -18.73 -2.83
C ALA A 47 6.16 -19.96 -1.94
N ASP A 48 6.71 -19.79 -0.74
CA ASP A 48 7.15 -20.88 0.13
C ASP A 48 6.03 -21.34 1.09
N THR A 49 5.09 -20.46 1.42
CA THR A 49 4.01 -20.74 2.38
C THR A 49 2.71 -21.24 1.75
N CYS A 50 2.60 -21.20 0.42
CA CYS A 50 1.39 -21.57 -0.31
C CYS A 50 1.36 -23.02 -0.75
N VAL A 51 0.16 -23.62 -0.73
CA VAL A 51 -0.07 -25.03 -1.10
C VAL A 51 0.03 -25.25 -2.62
N GLU A 52 -0.25 -24.23 -3.42
CA GLU A 52 -0.13 -24.24 -4.89
C GLU A 52 0.93 -23.21 -5.32
N PRO A 53 1.58 -23.40 -6.49
CA PRO A 53 2.60 -22.46 -6.96
C PRO A 53 2.04 -21.05 -7.17
N LEU A 54 2.60 -20.08 -6.47
CA LEU A 54 2.36 -18.66 -6.64
C LEU A 54 3.65 -17.96 -7.05
N GLU A 55 3.55 -17.04 -8.00
CA GLU A 55 4.60 -16.07 -8.30
C GLU A 55 4.17 -14.73 -7.70
N VAL A 56 4.69 -14.39 -6.52
CA VAL A 56 4.27 -13.20 -5.77
C VAL A 56 5.28 -12.08 -5.96
N ARG A 57 4.79 -10.86 -6.21
CA ARG A 57 5.55 -9.61 -6.16
C ARG A 57 4.78 -8.53 -5.44
N ARG A 58 5.51 -7.50 -5.02
CA ARG A 58 4.96 -6.33 -4.32
C ARG A 58 5.23 -5.07 -5.14
N THR A 59 4.30 -4.11 -5.13
CA THR A 59 4.47 -2.85 -5.88
C THR A 59 5.54 -1.96 -5.28
N LEU A 60 5.61 -1.92 -3.95
CA LEU A 60 6.63 -1.20 -3.18
C LEU A 60 7.18 -2.16 -2.13
N HIS A 61 8.28 -2.82 -2.44
CA HIS A 61 8.93 -3.72 -1.49
C HIS A 61 9.92 -2.93 -0.62
N VAL A 62 9.76 -3.02 0.70
CA VAL A 62 10.71 -2.49 1.67
C VAL A 62 11.47 -3.65 2.27
N GLU A 63 12.71 -3.83 1.87
CA GLU A 63 13.57 -4.84 2.48
C GLU A 63 14.01 -4.46 3.90
N PRO A 64 14.42 -5.44 4.75
CA PRO A 64 14.98 -5.16 6.07
C PRO A 64 16.20 -4.22 6.05
N THR A 65 16.88 -4.12 4.91
CA THR A 65 17.98 -3.16 4.66
C THR A 65 17.49 -1.74 4.38
N GLY A 66 16.17 -1.53 4.34
CA GLY A 66 15.57 -0.23 4.05
C GLY A 66 15.67 0.19 2.58
N SER A 67 16.07 -0.69 1.66
CA SER A 67 15.98 -0.40 0.24
C SER A 67 14.55 -0.67 -0.26
N ILE A 68 13.98 0.30 -0.98
CA ILE A 68 12.79 0.05 -1.81
C ILE A 68 13.34 -0.42 -3.15
N GLU A 69 13.16 -1.68 -3.46
CA GLU A 69 13.27 -2.15 -4.81
C GLU A 69 11.89 -2.03 -5.46
N ALA A 70 11.75 -1.13 -6.43
CA ALA A 70 10.66 -1.28 -7.37
C ALA A 70 11.02 -2.51 -8.20
N ASP A 71 10.35 -3.59 -7.93
CA ASP A 71 10.38 -4.73 -8.81
C ASP A 71 10.07 -4.24 -10.23
N GLU A 72 10.74 -4.79 -11.22
CA GLU A 72 10.41 -4.58 -12.63
C GLU A 72 9.06 -5.25 -12.92
N LEU A 73 8.00 -4.68 -12.32
CA LEU A 73 6.67 -5.26 -12.27
C LEU A 73 6.09 -5.46 -13.68
N ARG A 74 6.18 -4.43 -14.51
CA ARG A 74 5.61 -4.47 -15.86
C ARG A 74 6.36 -5.43 -16.81
N PRO A 75 7.70 -5.46 -16.86
CA PRO A 75 8.43 -6.49 -17.57
C PRO A 75 8.13 -7.89 -17.09
N TRP A 76 8.07 -8.11 -15.78
CA TRP A 76 7.73 -9.42 -15.21
C TRP A 76 6.31 -9.87 -15.60
N LEU A 77 5.32 -8.98 -15.54
CA LEU A 77 3.94 -9.32 -15.95
C LEU A 77 3.80 -9.62 -17.45
N LYS A 78 4.68 -9.07 -18.28
CA LYS A 78 4.72 -9.34 -19.74
C LYS A 78 5.52 -10.58 -20.11
N ALA A 79 6.44 -11.02 -19.27
CA ALA A 79 7.21 -12.23 -19.53
C ALA A 79 6.31 -13.48 -19.54
N PRO A 80 6.66 -14.56 -20.25
CA PRO A 80 5.94 -15.83 -20.11
C PRO A 80 5.90 -16.28 -18.65
N ALA A 81 4.75 -16.77 -18.17
CA ALA A 81 4.68 -17.36 -16.84
C ALA A 81 5.55 -18.61 -16.76
N SER A 82 6.21 -18.84 -15.63
CA SER A 82 6.93 -20.07 -15.36
C SER A 82 5.92 -21.16 -14.94
N GLY A 83 5.45 -21.96 -15.89
CA GLY A 83 4.51 -23.05 -15.63
C GLY A 83 3.08 -22.56 -15.36
N ASP A 84 2.35 -23.31 -14.49
CA ASP A 84 0.95 -23.05 -14.15
C ASP A 84 0.75 -22.13 -12.93
N GLY A 85 1.80 -21.45 -12.45
CA GLY A 85 1.74 -20.55 -11.30
C GLY A 85 0.84 -19.35 -11.53
N LEU A 86 0.09 -18.92 -10.50
CA LEU A 86 -0.63 -17.66 -10.52
C LEU A 86 0.33 -16.51 -10.25
N ARG A 87 0.22 -15.43 -11.02
CA ARG A 87 0.93 -14.18 -10.78
C ARG A 87 0.12 -13.31 -9.84
N VAL A 88 0.65 -13.15 -8.66
CA VAL A 88 0.03 -12.39 -7.57
C VAL A 88 0.83 -11.13 -7.34
N VAL A 89 0.16 -9.99 -7.32
CA VAL A 89 0.76 -8.71 -6.93
C VAL A 89 0.08 -8.21 -5.66
N VAL A 90 0.86 -8.02 -4.60
CA VAL A 90 0.40 -7.32 -3.40
C VAL A 90 0.68 -5.82 -3.59
N ASN A 91 -0.38 -5.03 -3.60
CA ASN A 91 -0.31 -3.61 -3.94
C ASN A 91 -0.08 -2.77 -2.67
N GLU A 92 1.17 -2.68 -2.24
CA GLU A 92 1.57 -1.95 -1.04
C GLU A 92 1.84 -0.48 -1.31
N GLY A 93 1.31 0.41 -0.46
CA GLY A 93 1.60 1.85 -0.49
C GLY A 93 1.20 2.57 -1.79
N ALA A 94 0.43 1.93 -2.66
CA ALA A 94 0.03 2.48 -3.96
C ALA A 94 -1.50 2.48 -4.17
N GLY A 95 -2.18 1.36 -3.89
CA GLY A 95 -3.61 1.21 -4.11
C GLY A 95 -4.05 1.32 -5.58
N PRO A 96 -5.32 1.02 -5.89
CA PRO A 96 -5.84 0.93 -7.25
C PRO A 96 -5.94 2.29 -7.98
N TYR A 97 -5.78 3.40 -7.27
CA TYR A 97 -5.73 4.72 -7.88
C TYR A 97 -4.38 5.00 -8.56
N LEU A 98 -3.28 4.51 -7.98
CA LEU A 98 -1.93 4.73 -8.48
C LEU A 98 -1.43 3.59 -9.36
N CYS A 99 -1.69 2.35 -8.96
CA CYS A 99 -1.19 1.15 -9.64
C CYS A 99 -2.32 0.13 -9.74
N ARG A 100 -2.49 -0.45 -10.93
CA ARG A 100 -3.53 -1.46 -11.21
C ARG A 100 -2.88 -2.71 -11.75
N PRO A 101 -2.38 -3.59 -10.89
CA PRO A 101 -1.68 -4.81 -11.31
C PRO A 101 -2.54 -5.73 -12.19
N ALA A 102 -3.84 -5.85 -11.91
CA ALA A 102 -4.73 -6.65 -12.73
C ALA A 102 -4.85 -6.13 -14.17
N GLN A 103 -4.88 -4.80 -14.37
CA GLN A 103 -4.85 -4.17 -15.69
C GLN A 103 -3.51 -4.43 -16.42
N MET A 104 -2.41 -4.53 -15.69
CA MET A 104 -1.08 -4.81 -16.25
C MET A 104 -0.87 -6.27 -16.59
N GLY A 105 -1.75 -7.18 -16.16
CA GLY A 105 -1.70 -8.59 -16.50
C GLY A 105 -1.49 -9.55 -15.32
N ALA A 106 -1.51 -9.06 -14.08
CA ALA A 106 -1.55 -9.94 -12.90
C ALA A 106 -2.82 -10.82 -12.93
N ASP A 107 -2.70 -12.05 -12.48
CA ASP A 107 -3.86 -12.95 -12.30
C ASP A 107 -4.66 -12.53 -11.07
N ILE A 108 -3.93 -12.08 -10.03
CA ILE A 108 -4.46 -11.62 -8.75
C ILE A 108 -3.77 -10.31 -8.35
N ALA A 109 -4.56 -9.33 -7.92
CA ALA A 109 -4.07 -8.16 -7.19
C ALA A 109 -4.66 -8.17 -5.77
N VAL A 110 -3.84 -7.93 -4.77
CA VAL A 110 -4.24 -7.89 -3.36
C VAL A 110 -4.02 -6.48 -2.83
N GLU A 111 -5.08 -5.88 -2.28
CA GLU A 111 -5.07 -4.55 -1.69
C GLU A 111 -5.20 -4.65 -0.17
N ASP A 112 -4.31 -4.01 0.57
CA ASP A 112 -4.42 -3.84 2.01
C ASP A 112 -5.34 -2.65 2.31
N LEU A 113 -6.53 -2.91 2.82
CA LEU A 113 -7.50 -1.86 3.11
C LEU A 113 -7.13 -1.05 4.36
N GLY A 114 -6.37 -1.63 5.29
CA GLY A 114 -5.80 -0.92 6.43
C GLY A 114 -4.75 0.11 6.01
N ASP A 115 -3.84 -0.26 5.11
CA ASP A 115 -2.86 0.67 4.54
C ASP A 115 -3.52 1.76 3.68
N LEU A 116 -4.57 1.41 2.95
CA LEU A 116 -5.28 2.31 2.04
C LEU A 116 -6.18 3.32 2.79
N PHE A 117 -6.95 2.86 3.78
CA PHE A 117 -8.00 3.63 4.45
C PHE A 117 -7.86 3.75 5.97
N GLY A 118 -6.84 3.12 6.57
CA GLY A 118 -6.49 3.23 7.98
C GLY A 118 -7.10 2.18 8.90
N GLU A 119 -6.91 2.35 10.21
CA GLU A 119 -7.17 1.35 11.27
C GLU A 119 -8.58 0.74 11.25
N ALA A 120 -9.60 1.50 10.87
CA ALA A 120 -10.98 0.97 10.77
C ALA A 120 -11.10 -0.21 9.80
N PHE A 121 -10.11 -0.39 8.93
CA PHE A 121 -10.05 -1.43 7.91
C PHE A 121 -8.87 -2.41 8.13
N GLU A 122 -8.18 -2.33 9.26
CA GLU A 122 -7.13 -3.29 9.59
C GLU A 122 -7.66 -4.72 9.59
N GLY A 123 -6.84 -5.64 9.08
CA GLY A 123 -7.23 -7.03 8.92
C GLY A 123 -8.26 -7.28 7.82
N LEU A 124 -8.49 -6.29 6.94
CA LEU A 124 -9.27 -6.44 5.71
C LEU A 124 -8.36 -6.36 4.49
N ALA A 125 -8.58 -7.27 3.54
CA ALA A 125 -7.93 -7.25 2.24
C ALA A 125 -8.97 -7.37 1.13
N PHE A 126 -8.74 -6.68 0.02
CA PHE A 126 -9.49 -6.93 -1.21
C PHE A 126 -8.62 -7.70 -2.19
N VAL A 127 -9.17 -8.75 -2.76
CA VAL A 127 -8.54 -9.59 -3.78
C VAL A 127 -9.26 -9.38 -5.09
N ALA A 128 -8.62 -8.72 -6.03
CA ALA A 128 -9.08 -8.59 -7.41
C ALA A 128 -8.52 -9.73 -8.26
N ALA A 129 -9.34 -10.34 -9.10
CA ALA A 129 -8.94 -11.46 -9.93
C ALA A 129 -9.36 -11.30 -11.39
N ARG A 130 -8.48 -11.69 -12.29
CA ARG A 130 -8.73 -11.68 -13.74
C ARG A 130 -9.80 -12.66 -14.17
N SER A 131 -10.06 -13.70 -13.39
CA SER A 131 -11.15 -14.68 -13.60
C SER A 131 -11.59 -15.32 -12.30
N GLY A 132 -12.82 -15.89 -12.28
CA GLY A 132 -13.31 -16.66 -11.13
C GLY A 132 -12.42 -17.86 -10.80
N GLY A 133 -11.92 -18.57 -11.82
CA GLY A 133 -11.00 -19.69 -11.61
C GLY A 133 -9.64 -19.27 -11.00
N ALA A 134 -9.13 -18.08 -11.35
CA ALA A 134 -7.92 -17.55 -10.70
C ALA A 134 -8.19 -17.23 -9.23
N LEU A 135 -9.35 -16.61 -8.90
CA LEU A 135 -9.74 -16.34 -7.53
C LEU A 135 -9.86 -17.62 -6.69
N GLU A 136 -10.56 -18.63 -7.19
CA GLU A 136 -10.72 -19.91 -6.50
C GLU A 136 -9.38 -20.60 -6.24
N ARG A 137 -8.48 -20.62 -7.23
CA ARG A 137 -7.13 -21.17 -7.09
C ARG A 137 -6.33 -20.42 -6.05
N PHE A 138 -6.37 -19.08 -6.09
CA PHE A 138 -5.66 -18.24 -5.11
C PHE A 138 -6.16 -18.50 -3.69
N LEU A 139 -7.48 -18.48 -3.45
CA LEU A 139 -8.06 -18.74 -2.13
C LEU A 139 -7.68 -20.14 -1.60
N ARG A 140 -7.61 -21.14 -2.47
CA ARG A 140 -7.16 -22.47 -2.11
C ARG A 140 -5.66 -22.47 -1.77
N ALA A 141 -4.83 -21.79 -2.58
CA ALA A 141 -3.39 -21.71 -2.38
C ALA A 141 -3.03 -21.10 -1.02
N ILE A 142 -3.73 -20.03 -0.60
CA ILE A 142 -3.52 -19.41 0.72
C ILE A 142 -4.25 -20.15 1.86
N GLY A 143 -4.91 -21.29 1.58
CA GLY A 143 -5.63 -22.06 2.59
C GLY A 143 -6.88 -21.36 3.15
N ALA A 144 -7.47 -20.44 2.41
CA ALA A 144 -8.67 -19.69 2.84
C ALA A 144 -9.97 -20.51 2.67
N GLY A 145 -9.91 -21.66 1.98
CA GLY A 145 -11.09 -22.46 1.68
C GLY A 145 -11.98 -21.83 0.61
N ALA A 146 -13.27 -22.18 0.63
CA ALA A 146 -14.25 -21.54 -0.26
C ALA A 146 -14.55 -20.10 0.21
N LEU A 147 -14.96 -19.25 -0.74
CA LEU A 147 -15.30 -17.83 -0.50
C LEU A 147 -16.31 -17.64 0.65
N ASP A 148 -17.23 -18.61 0.82
CA ASP A 148 -18.26 -18.63 1.86
C ASP A 148 -17.69 -18.88 3.28
N ALA A 149 -16.44 -19.31 3.41
CA ALA A 149 -15.77 -19.54 4.69
C ALA A 149 -15.03 -18.30 5.22
N ALA A 150 -14.94 -17.23 4.44
CA ALA A 150 -14.37 -15.97 4.92
C ALA A 150 -15.26 -15.35 6.01
N ALA A 151 -14.67 -14.85 7.07
CA ALA A 151 -15.41 -14.17 8.13
C ALA A 151 -16.27 -13.04 7.52
N PRO A 152 -17.57 -12.95 7.87
CA PRO A 152 -18.44 -11.94 7.30
C PRO A 152 -17.98 -10.55 7.70
N VAL A 153 -17.73 -9.69 6.72
CA VAL A 153 -17.47 -8.27 6.96
C VAL A 153 -18.77 -7.61 7.40
N LEU A 154 -18.74 -6.92 8.53
CA LEU A 154 -19.93 -6.26 9.09
C LEU A 154 -20.54 -5.27 8.13
N PRO A 155 -21.88 -5.16 8.01
CA PRO A 155 -22.55 -4.23 7.09
C PRO A 155 -22.05 -2.79 7.24
N GLY A 156 -21.92 -2.27 8.46
CA GLY A 156 -21.43 -0.91 8.71
C GLY A 156 -20.00 -0.66 8.21
N VAL A 157 -19.14 -1.68 8.21
CA VAL A 157 -17.78 -1.59 7.62
C VAL A 157 -17.87 -1.50 6.10
N ARG A 158 -18.81 -2.22 5.48
CA ARG A 158 -19.04 -2.13 4.03
C ARG A 158 -19.55 -0.74 3.61
N ASP A 159 -20.47 -0.17 4.37
CA ASP A 159 -20.99 1.16 4.11
C ASP A 159 -19.88 2.23 4.25
N LEU A 160 -19.05 2.10 5.28
CA LEU A 160 -17.89 2.95 5.48
C LEU A 160 -16.89 2.81 4.32
N LEU A 161 -16.59 1.57 3.89
CA LEU A 161 -15.71 1.31 2.75
C LEU A 161 -16.25 1.92 1.46
N ALA A 162 -17.55 1.82 1.20
CA ALA A 162 -18.18 2.45 0.04
C ALA A 162 -18.01 3.98 0.08
N HIS A 163 -18.14 4.60 1.25
CA HIS A 163 -17.88 6.02 1.44
C HIS A 163 -16.41 6.36 1.17
N MET A 164 -15.46 5.61 1.74
CA MET A 164 -14.01 5.84 1.54
C MET A 164 -13.60 5.68 0.08
N LEU A 165 -14.17 4.72 -0.64
CA LEU A 165 -13.94 4.55 -2.08
C LEU A 165 -14.37 5.79 -2.89
N SER A 166 -15.41 6.51 -2.47
CA SER A 166 -15.82 7.76 -3.13
C SER A 166 -14.80 8.88 -2.96
N GLN A 167 -13.94 8.81 -1.94
CA GLN A 167 -12.88 9.77 -1.65
C GLN A 167 -11.48 9.27 -2.06
N LEU A 168 -11.38 8.08 -2.66
CA LEU A 168 -10.09 7.41 -2.92
C LEU A 168 -9.09 8.31 -3.64
N ALA A 169 -9.50 8.98 -4.70
CA ALA A 169 -8.63 9.86 -5.48
C ALA A 169 -8.06 11.01 -4.62
N LEU A 170 -8.93 11.68 -3.85
CA LEU A 170 -8.53 12.79 -3.00
C LEU A 170 -7.59 12.35 -1.89
N VAL A 171 -7.94 11.29 -1.17
CA VAL A 171 -7.14 10.74 -0.07
C VAL A 171 -5.76 10.31 -0.57
N THR A 172 -5.73 9.53 -1.65
CA THR A 172 -4.47 9.01 -2.20
C THR A 172 -3.59 10.13 -2.75
N GLN A 173 -4.15 11.09 -3.52
CA GLN A 173 -3.38 12.21 -4.04
C GLN A 173 -2.78 13.05 -2.92
N THR A 174 -3.58 13.37 -1.90
CA THR A 174 -3.10 14.16 -0.75
C THR A 174 -1.92 13.46 -0.06
N ARG A 175 -2.02 12.14 0.19
CA ARG A 175 -0.93 11.37 0.80
C ARG A 175 0.32 11.34 -0.07
N CYS A 176 0.19 11.18 -1.40
CA CYS A 176 1.32 11.21 -2.34
C CYS A 176 2.02 12.58 -2.35
N ASP A 177 1.25 13.67 -2.34
CA ASP A 177 1.81 15.02 -2.32
C ASP A 177 2.61 15.26 -1.02
N ARG A 178 2.09 14.79 0.12
CA ARG A 178 2.80 14.85 1.42
C ARG A 178 4.07 14.00 1.40
N ALA A 179 4.01 12.78 0.82
CA ALA A 179 5.16 11.90 0.68
C ALA A 179 6.28 12.53 -0.14
N LEU A 180 5.92 13.17 -1.26
CA LEU A 180 6.91 13.86 -2.10
C LEU A 180 7.61 15.00 -1.35
N VAL A 181 6.86 15.86 -0.63
CA VAL A 181 7.44 16.95 0.17
C VAL A 181 8.33 16.40 1.27
N ALA A 182 7.88 15.37 2.00
CA ALA A 182 8.67 14.74 3.04
C ALA A 182 9.96 14.10 2.48
N ALA A 183 9.87 13.40 1.34
CA ALA A 183 11.01 12.78 0.69
C ALA A 183 12.06 13.82 0.24
N GLN A 184 11.61 14.94 -0.35
CA GLN A 184 12.49 16.04 -0.73
C GLN A 184 13.17 16.68 0.49
N PHE A 185 12.43 16.91 1.57
CA PHE A 185 13.01 17.40 2.83
C PHE A 185 14.08 16.44 3.36
N LEU A 186 13.76 15.16 3.49
CA LEU A 186 14.67 14.13 3.99
C LEU A 186 15.91 13.96 3.11
N ALA A 187 15.77 14.04 1.79
CA ALA A 187 16.88 13.90 0.84
C ALA A 187 17.94 15.02 0.98
N HIS A 188 17.54 16.20 1.48
CA HIS A 188 18.42 17.34 1.70
C HIS A 188 18.82 17.52 3.16
N HIS A 189 18.32 16.67 4.07
CA HIS A 189 18.56 16.81 5.50
C HIS A 189 19.95 16.26 5.90
N PRO A 190 20.82 17.06 6.59
CA PRO A 190 22.21 16.68 6.86
C PRO A 190 22.39 15.47 7.80
N ARG A 191 21.35 15.11 8.56
CA ARG A 191 21.33 13.95 9.47
C ARG A 191 20.61 12.74 8.89
N VAL A 192 20.38 12.70 7.57
CA VAL A 192 19.80 11.56 6.85
C VAL A 192 20.86 11.00 5.91
N VAL A 193 21.13 9.70 6.03
CA VAL A 193 22.16 9.02 5.25
C VAL A 193 21.69 8.75 3.82
N TRP A 194 20.45 8.30 3.68
CA TRP A 194 19.81 8.07 2.39
C TRP A 194 18.29 8.10 2.53
N VAL A 195 17.64 8.37 1.40
CA VAL A 195 16.18 8.31 1.24
C VAL A 195 15.83 7.46 0.03
N ARG A 196 14.76 6.69 0.13
CA ARG A 196 14.16 5.93 -0.96
C ARG A 196 12.71 6.35 -1.12
N TYR A 197 12.40 6.86 -2.27
CA TYR A 197 11.04 7.22 -2.67
C TYR A 197 10.95 7.28 -4.20
N PRO A 198 10.05 6.52 -4.84
CA PRO A 198 9.98 6.44 -6.30
C PRO A 198 9.71 7.79 -7.00
N GLY A 199 9.20 8.77 -6.27
CA GLY A 199 8.96 10.13 -6.78
C GLY A 199 10.21 11.01 -6.89
N LEU A 200 11.34 10.63 -6.27
CA LEU A 200 12.61 11.32 -6.41
C LEU A 200 13.29 10.92 -7.73
N ALA A 201 13.81 11.89 -8.47
CA ALA A 201 14.43 11.64 -9.77
C ALA A 201 15.69 10.75 -9.68
N GLU A 202 16.39 10.82 -8.55
CA GLU A 202 17.62 10.08 -8.26
C GLU A 202 17.35 8.67 -7.71
N ASP A 203 16.08 8.34 -7.39
CA ASP A 203 15.73 7.02 -6.88
C ASP A 203 15.81 5.97 -8.01
N ALA A 204 16.45 4.83 -7.71
CA ALA A 204 16.65 3.77 -8.70
C ALA A 204 15.32 3.21 -9.24
N SER A 205 14.25 3.29 -8.46
CA SER A 205 12.91 2.83 -8.84
C SER A 205 12.11 3.83 -9.67
N ASN A 206 12.55 5.09 -9.79
CA ASN A 206 11.78 6.16 -10.43
C ASN A 206 11.36 5.83 -11.87
N ALA A 207 12.29 5.26 -12.66
CA ALA A 207 12.02 4.93 -14.06
C ALA A 207 10.91 3.87 -14.22
N GLU A 208 10.88 2.85 -13.36
CA GLU A 208 9.84 1.82 -13.39
C GLU A 208 8.53 2.33 -12.78
N ALA A 209 8.60 3.07 -11.69
CA ALA A 209 7.42 3.68 -11.08
C ALA A 209 6.67 4.59 -12.06
N ARG A 210 7.38 5.39 -12.86
CA ARG A 210 6.78 6.22 -13.93
C ARG A 210 6.07 5.41 -15.02
N ARG A 211 6.42 4.15 -15.21
CA ARG A 211 5.76 3.26 -16.18
C ARG A 211 4.59 2.50 -15.58
N SER A 212 4.64 2.22 -14.29
CA SER A 212 3.70 1.33 -13.59
C SER A 212 2.66 2.07 -12.76
N MET A 213 2.93 3.32 -12.38
CA MET A 213 2.06 4.15 -11.55
C MET A 213 1.51 5.35 -12.33
N GLU A 214 0.30 5.75 -11.97
CA GLU A 214 -0.40 6.93 -12.47
C GLU A 214 -0.69 7.86 -11.26
N HIS A 215 -0.76 9.16 -11.47
CA HIS A 215 -1.17 10.18 -10.49
C HIS A 215 -0.25 10.38 -9.27
N GLY A 216 0.81 9.60 -9.09
CA GLY A 216 1.73 9.72 -7.95
C GLY A 216 2.61 8.49 -7.79
N PHE A 217 3.36 8.44 -6.68
CA PHE A 217 4.38 7.43 -6.44
C PHE A 217 4.22 6.73 -5.08
N GLY A 218 3.00 6.72 -4.54
CA GLY A 218 2.70 6.13 -3.25
C GLY A 218 2.89 7.10 -2.08
N TRP A 219 2.58 6.59 -0.90
CA TRP A 219 2.59 7.37 0.35
C TRP A 219 3.58 6.83 1.38
N ARG A 220 4.51 5.96 0.97
CA ARG A 220 5.59 5.44 1.80
C ARG A 220 6.92 6.04 1.39
N VAL A 221 7.66 6.59 2.36
CA VAL A 221 9.02 7.10 2.18
C VAL A 221 9.93 6.35 3.13
N THR A 222 10.93 5.65 2.60
CA THR A 222 11.93 4.97 3.43
C THR A 222 13.17 5.82 3.54
N PHE A 223 13.73 5.94 4.74
CA PHE A 223 14.94 6.73 4.97
C PHE A 223 15.78 6.17 6.11
N LYS A 224 17.07 6.50 6.12
CA LYS A 224 18.01 6.12 7.16
C LYS A 224 18.52 7.36 7.85
N PRO A 225 18.17 7.61 9.12
CA PRO A 225 18.82 8.66 9.91
C PRO A 225 20.27 8.28 10.21
N ALA A 226 21.16 9.29 10.35
CA ALA A 226 22.58 9.09 10.66
C ALA A 226 22.81 8.57 12.08
N GLU A 227 21.90 8.87 12.99
CA GLU A 227 21.94 8.45 14.38
C GLU A 227 20.82 7.45 14.67
N ASP A 228 20.86 6.81 15.84
CA ASP A 228 19.88 5.80 16.25
C ASP A 228 18.45 6.34 16.10
N ALA A 229 17.62 5.62 15.34
CA ALA A 229 16.25 5.98 15.01
C ALA A 229 15.27 5.96 16.20
N ARG A 230 15.76 5.70 17.43
CA ARG A 230 14.93 5.63 18.64
C ARG A 230 14.19 6.93 18.95
N GLY A 231 14.63 8.07 18.46
CA GLY A 231 13.88 9.32 18.53
C GLY A 231 12.53 9.28 17.82
N PHE A 232 12.35 8.37 16.85
CA PHE A 232 11.08 8.14 16.18
C PHE A 232 10.17 7.15 16.92
N ALA A 233 10.71 6.29 17.79
CA ALA A 233 9.92 5.34 18.59
C ALA A 233 9.06 6.04 19.66
N CYS A 234 9.39 7.28 20.04
CA CYS A 234 8.65 8.10 20.99
C CYS A 234 7.70 9.07 20.30
N GLY A 235 6.72 8.54 19.54
CA GLY A 235 5.54 9.32 19.18
C GLY A 235 5.68 10.29 18.03
N LEU A 236 5.96 9.80 16.85
CA LEU A 236 5.53 10.50 15.65
C LEU A 236 4.04 10.30 15.47
N TRP A 237 3.27 11.07 16.18
CA TRP A 237 1.88 11.31 15.96
C TRP A 237 0.84 10.24 16.34
N GLU A 238 0.27 10.42 17.47
CA GLU A 238 -1.16 10.25 17.69
C GLU A 238 -1.85 11.57 17.25
N GLY A 239 -1.90 11.84 15.95
CA GLY A 239 -2.63 12.98 15.43
C GLY A 239 -4.14 12.80 15.58
N PRO A 240 -4.91 13.91 15.59
CA PRO A 240 -6.36 13.87 15.80
C PRO A 240 -7.14 13.16 14.69
N LEU A 241 -6.49 12.76 13.60
CA LEU A 241 -7.09 12.10 12.45
C LEU A 241 -7.03 10.56 12.55
N GLY A 242 -6.50 10.00 13.66
CA GLY A 242 -6.45 8.54 13.87
C GLY A 242 -5.76 7.82 12.72
N ALA A 243 -6.46 6.88 12.13
CA ALA A 243 -5.99 5.96 11.10
C ALA A 243 -5.44 6.60 9.81
N LEU A 244 -5.80 7.84 9.51
CA LEU A 244 -5.28 8.59 8.35
C LEU A 244 -4.16 9.56 8.76
N SER A 245 -3.59 9.41 9.96
CA SER A 245 -2.43 10.17 10.40
C SER A 245 -1.13 9.60 9.86
N SER A 246 -0.14 10.46 9.70
CA SER A 246 1.22 10.03 9.36
C SER A 246 1.82 9.22 10.50
N ARG A 247 2.60 8.19 10.17
CA ARG A 247 3.31 7.36 11.16
C ARG A 247 4.70 6.97 10.64
N VAL A 248 5.62 6.70 11.55
CA VAL A 248 6.94 6.16 11.21
C VAL A 248 7.11 4.79 11.85
N GLU A 249 7.43 3.82 11.03
CA GLU A 249 7.84 2.49 11.44
C GLU A 249 9.37 2.42 11.45
N VAL A 250 9.95 1.86 12.51
CA VAL A 250 11.41 1.65 12.60
C VAL A 250 11.72 0.20 12.28
N LEU A 251 12.51 -0.01 11.24
CA LEU A 251 12.95 -1.32 10.80
C LEU A 251 14.07 -1.88 11.69
N PRO A 252 14.31 -3.22 11.69
CA PRO A 252 15.32 -3.86 12.52
C PRO A 252 16.75 -3.34 12.31
N ASP A 253 17.06 -2.87 11.10
CA ASP A 253 18.35 -2.26 10.75
C ASP A 253 18.45 -0.79 11.15
N GLY A 254 17.39 -0.22 11.74
CA GLY A 254 17.27 1.18 12.13
C GLY A 254 16.94 2.13 10.98
N ALA A 255 16.58 1.65 9.80
CA ALA A 255 15.91 2.46 8.80
C ALA A 255 14.46 2.76 9.24
N CYS A 256 13.88 3.77 8.66
CA CYS A 256 12.53 4.22 8.99
C CYS A 256 11.65 4.23 7.76
N VAL A 257 10.40 3.82 7.90
CA VAL A 257 9.36 3.95 6.88
C VAL A 257 8.34 4.96 7.35
N LEU A 258 8.28 6.11 6.70
CA LEU A 258 7.21 7.09 6.89
C LEU A 258 6.02 6.67 6.04
N HIS A 259 4.87 6.49 6.66
CA HIS A 259 3.57 6.40 6.00
C HIS A 259 2.89 7.77 6.14
N THR A 260 2.71 8.49 5.05
CA THR A 260 2.10 9.81 5.11
C THR A 260 0.59 9.74 5.23
N GLY A 261 0.04 10.60 6.07
CA GLY A 261 -1.40 10.79 6.29
C GLY A 261 -1.97 12.00 5.54
N LEU A 262 -3.01 12.58 6.13
CA LEU A 262 -3.73 13.73 5.56
C LEU A 262 -3.37 15.07 6.22
N GLU A 263 -2.41 15.08 7.15
CA GLU A 263 -1.94 16.30 7.80
C GLU A 263 -1.32 17.28 6.78
N GLU A 264 -1.18 18.52 7.15
CA GLU A 264 -0.49 19.50 6.32
C GLU A 264 1.00 19.12 6.15
N ALA A 265 1.56 19.34 4.96
CA ALA A 265 2.93 18.94 4.65
C ALA A 265 3.98 19.54 5.62
N LEU A 266 3.75 20.78 6.07
CA LEU A 266 4.65 21.43 7.02
C LEU A 266 4.61 20.79 8.41
N ASP A 267 3.46 20.23 8.82
CA ASP A 267 3.33 19.54 10.09
C ASP A 267 4.11 18.21 10.03
N VAL A 268 4.01 17.48 8.91
CA VAL A 268 4.80 16.26 8.67
C VAL A 268 6.30 16.56 8.73
N VAL A 269 6.75 17.60 8.01
CA VAL A 269 8.15 18.03 7.99
C VAL A 269 8.61 18.46 9.40
N GLY A 270 7.81 19.23 10.12
CA GLY A 270 8.12 19.66 11.48
C GLY A 270 8.24 18.50 12.48
N ALA A 271 7.45 17.45 12.31
CA ALA A 271 7.54 16.24 13.12
C ALA A 271 8.80 15.42 12.77
N LEU A 272 9.11 15.27 11.48
CA LEU A 272 10.34 14.61 11.03
C LEU A 272 11.58 15.32 11.56
N GLU A 273 11.64 16.65 11.49
CA GLU A 273 12.74 17.46 12.05
C GLU A 273 12.93 17.17 13.54
N LYS A 274 11.83 17.18 14.34
CA LYS A 274 11.89 16.87 15.78
C LYS A 274 12.38 15.45 16.04
N GLY A 275 11.87 14.45 15.28
CA GLY A 275 12.28 13.06 15.40
C GLY A 275 13.75 12.84 15.08
N ILE A 276 14.28 13.51 14.05
CA ILE A 276 15.70 13.46 13.67
C ILE A 276 16.58 14.21 14.68
N ALA A 277 16.08 15.32 15.25
CA ALA A 277 16.84 16.13 16.20
C ALA A 277 16.97 15.51 17.59
N CYS A 278 16.06 14.58 17.96
CA CYS A 278 16.01 13.99 19.31
C CYS A 278 16.75 12.64 19.35
N PRO A 279 18.06 12.59 19.70
CA PRO A 279 18.86 11.36 19.64
C PRO A 279 18.64 10.40 20.83
N LYS A 280 17.83 10.76 21.82
CA LYS A 280 17.52 9.90 23.00
C LYS A 280 16.06 10.05 23.39
N PRO A 281 15.36 8.93 23.72
CA PRO A 281 14.11 9.03 24.46
C PRO A 281 14.41 9.72 25.79
N THR A 282 13.72 10.81 26.08
CA THR A 282 13.61 11.32 27.44
C THR A 282 12.86 10.29 28.28
N GLU A 283 13.23 10.11 29.55
CA GLU A 283 12.59 9.16 30.48
C GLU A 283 11.05 9.35 30.63
N ASP A 284 10.51 10.39 30.01
CA ASP A 284 9.09 10.75 30.00
C ASP A 284 8.23 10.00 28.93
N CYS A 285 8.83 9.08 28.15
CA CYS A 285 8.14 8.26 27.15
C CYS A 285 7.91 6.80 27.61
N ALA A 286 7.96 6.52 28.90
CA ALA A 286 7.70 5.20 29.48
C ALA A 286 6.28 5.08 30.06
#